data_fac7ca860d278cd43c273fb0dc9656e4
#
_entry.id   fac7ca860d278cd43c273fb0dc9656e4
#
_cell.length_a   1.000
_cell.length_b   1.000
_cell.length_c   1.000
_cell.angle_alpha   90.00
_cell.angle_beta   90.00
_cell.angle_gamma   90.00
#
_symmetry.space_group_name_H-M   'P 1'
#
loop_
_entity.id
_entity.type
_entity.pdbx_description
1 polymer ?
#
loop_
_entity_poly.entity_id
_entity_poly.type
_entity_poly.pdbx_seq_one_letter_code
_entity_poly.pdbx_strand_id
1 'polypeptide(L)'
;MADDDIEIGEEVDVAVVLDDNGDAVGAVIDDVVVATGPDGSIVDETIDVLDADGALLLEDETVSVYDADANLIAQEETVAIALDE
;
A
#
# COMPACT_ATOMS: atom_id res chain seq x y z
N MET A 1 10.16 22.57 22.58
CA MET A 1 10.41 22.15 21.61
C MET A 1 9.75 21.08 21.22
N ALA A 2 9.48 20.97 20.20
CA ALA A 2 8.72 20.03 19.75
C ALA A 2 9.44 18.88 19.54
N ASP A 3 9.24 17.96 20.13
CA ASP A 3 9.88 16.86 19.85
C ASP A 3 9.09 15.96 19.16
N ASP A 4 8.13 16.41 18.41
CA ASP A 4 7.26 15.54 17.72
C ASP A 4 7.86 15.22 16.42
N ASP A 5 9.05 14.79 16.37
CA ASP A 5 9.66 14.46 15.14
C ASP A 5 9.01 13.24 14.56
N ILE A 6 8.30 13.39 13.51
CA ILE A 6 7.70 12.30 12.79
C ILE A 6 8.48 12.07 11.53
N GLU A 7 8.90 10.83 11.32
CA GLU A 7 9.62 10.47 10.12
C GLU A 7 8.68 9.72 9.19
N ILE A 8 8.64 10.12 7.95
CA ILE A 8 7.80 9.49 6.97
C ILE A 8 8.66 8.91 5.87
N GLY A 9 8.49 7.64 5.61
CA GLY A 9 9.17 6.97 4.52
C GLY A 9 8.17 6.34 3.59
N GLU A 10 8.53 6.21 2.34
CA GLU A 10 7.64 5.61 1.36
C GLU A 10 8.45 4.73 0.43
N GLU A 11 7.91 3.59 0.09
CA GLU A 11 8.54 2.68 -0.84
C GLU A 11 7.49 2.22 -1.82
N VAL A 12 7.81 2.25 -3.11
CA VAL A 12 6.89 1.84 -4.16
C VAL A 12 7.55 0.77 -4.99
N ASP A 13 6.87 -0.36 -5.13
CA ASP A 13 7.35 -1.46 -5.94
C ASP A 13 6.34 -1.72 -7.05
N VAL A 14 6.82 -1.91 -8.27
CA VAL A 14 5.95 -2.17 -9.41
C VAL A 14 6.37 -3.49 -10.03
N ALA A 15 5.40 -4.38 -10.22
CA ALA A 15 5.62 -5.65 -10.88
C ALA A 15 4.72 -5.71 -12.10
N VAL A 16 5.28 -6.04 -13.25
CA VAL A 16 4.51 -6.15 -14.48
C VAL A 16 4.19 -7.63 -14.68
N VAL A 17 2.92 -7.93 -14.96
CA VAL A 17 2.47 -9.29 -15.18
C VAL A 17 2.51 -9.57 -16.68
N LEU A 18 3.20 -10.64 -17.04
CA LEU A 18 3.34 -11.01 -18.45
C LEU A 18 2.60 -12.30 -18.72
N ASP A 19 2.09 -12.44 -19.92
CA ASP A 19 1.46 -13.69 -20.33
C ASP A 19 2.52 -14.65 -20.89
N ASP A 20 2.08 -15.77 -21.44
CA ASP A 20 3.00 -16.78 -21.93
C ASP A 20 3.81 -16.31 -23.11
N ASN A 21 3.35 -15.29 -23.80
CA ASN A 21 4.05 -14.75 -24.96
C ASN A 21 4.98 -13.60 -24.60
N GLY A 22 5.06 -13.24 -23.34
CA GLY A 22 5.89 -12.13 -22.91
C GLY A 22 5.23 -10.77 -23.03
N ASP A 23 3.92 -10.73 -23.27
CA ASP A 23 3.21 -9.48 -23.40
C ASP A 23 2.66 -9.05 -22.05
N ALA A 24 2.72 -7.77 -21.77
CA ALA A 24 2.24 -7.23 -20.50
C ALA A 24 0.71 -7.27 -20.47
N VAL A 25 0.14 -7.96 -19.49
CA VAL A 25 -1.29 -8.06 -19.35
C VAL A 25 -1.79 -7.35 -18.10
N GLY A 26 -0.90 -6.76 -17.34
CA GLY A 26 -1.30 -6.02 -16.15
C GLY A 26 -0.08 -5.60 -15.36
N ALA A 27 -0.36 -4.98 -14.22
CA ALA A 27 0.69 -4.56 -13.31
C ALA A 27 0.15 -4.53 -11.89
N VAL A 28 1.04 -4.73 -10.94
CA VAL A 28 0.70 -4.62 -9.53
C VAL A 28 1.62 -3.56 -8.94
N ILE A 29 1.05 -2.57 -8.27
CA ILE A 29 1.82 -1.52 -7.63
C ILE A 29 1.59 -1.64 -6.13
N ASP A 30 2.67 -1.75 -5.39
CA ASP A 30 2.62 -1.87 -3.93
C ASP A 30 3.28 -0.62 -3.38
N ASP A 31 2.51 0.21 -2.67
CA ASP A 31 2.98 1.48 -2.14
C ASP A 31 2.85 1.40 -0.63
N VAL A 32 3.95 1.52 0.08
CA VAL A 32 3.96 1.45 1.52
C VAL A 32 4.45 2.77 2.07
N VAL A 33 3.64 3.40 2.92
CA VAL A 33 4.01 4.64 3.59
C VAL A 33 4.07 4.35 5.08
N VAL A 34 5.17 4.69 5.71
CA VAL A 34 5.35 4.48 7.13
C VAL A 34 5.59 5.83 7.79
N ALA A 35 4.78 6.16 8.77
CA ALA A 35 4.98 7.35 9.58
C ALA A 35 5.34 6.90 11.00
N THR A 36 6.49 7.30 11.48
CA THR A 36 6.99 6.88 12.78
C THR A 36 7.18 8.10 13.67
N GLY A 37 6.63 8.04 14.85
CA GLY A 37 6.79 9.10 15.83
C GLY A 37 7.11 8.53 17.20
N PRO A 38 7.19 9.38 18.21
CA PRO A 38 7.56 8.91 19.55
C PRO A 38 6.53 8.00 20.19
N ASP A 39 5.27 8.12 19.77
CA ASP A 39 4.22 7.32 20.38
C ASP A 39 3.90 6.06 19.61
N GLY A 40 4.54 5.82 18.51
CA GLY A 40 4.28 4.63 17.72
C GLY A 40 4.41 4.91 16.23
N SER A 41 3.81 4.06 15.43
CA SER A 41 3.93 4.22 13.98
C SER A 41 2.64 3.79 13.30
N ILE A 42 2.48 4.29 12.08
CA ILE A 42 1.35 3.92 11.23
C ILE A 42 1.94 3.46 9.91
N VAL A 43 1.48 2.30 9.45
CA VAL A 43 1.90 1.76 8.16
C VAL A 43 0.67 1.71 7.27
N ASP A 44 0.76 2.35 6.10
CA ASP A 44 -0.35 2.40 5.16
C ASP A 44 0.16 1.75 3.88
N GLU A 45 -0.36 0.58 3.57
CA GLU A 45 0.05 -0.14 2.39
C GLU A 45 -1.11 -0.20 1.41
N THR A 46 -0.86 0.23 0.18
CA THR A 46 -1.86 0.22 -0.88
C THR A 46 -1.36 -0.66 -2.01
N ILE A 47 -2.14 -1.63 -2.40
CA ILE A 47 -1.81 -2.50 -3.51
C ILE A 47 -2.83 -2.25 -4.61
N ASP A 48 -2.36 -1.82 -5.77
CA ASP A 48 -3.21 -1.56 -6.91
C ASP A 48 -2.93 -2.60 -7.98
N VAL A 49 -3.97 -3.17 -8.53
CA VAL A 49 -3.85 -4.11 -9.64
C VAL A 49 -4.46 -3.45 -10.86
N LEU A 50 -3.68 -3.38 -11.92
CA LEU A 50 -4.07 -2.71 -13.15
C LEU A 50 -4.16 -3.71 -14.30
N ASP A 51 -5.03 -3.43 -15.26
CA ASP A 51 -5.11 -4.28 -16.45
C ASP A 51 -4.09 -3.81 -17.49
N ALA A 52 -4.12 -4.41 -18.67
CA ALA A 52 -3.15 -4.11 -19.71
C ALA A 52 -3.24 -2.67 -20.21
N ASP A 53 -4.38 -2.04 -20.06
CA ASP A 53 -4.55 -0.67 -20.50
C ASP A 53 -4.25 0.33 -19.40
N GLY A 54 -3.83 -0.14 -18.25
CA GLY A 54 -3.54 0.74 -17.12
C GLY A 54 -4.76 1.11 -16.29
N ALA A 55 -5.89 0.44 -16.52
CA ALA A 55 -7.08 0.72 -15.74
C ALA A 55 -7.04 -0.03 -14.43
N LEU A 56 -7.52 0.58 -13.37
CA LEU A 56 -7.50 -0.01 -12.05
C LEU A 56 -8.55 -1.11 -11.96
N LEU A 57 -8.13 -2.32 -11.59
CA LEU A 57 -9.03 -3.44 -11.39
C LEU A 57 -9.36 -3.65 -9.92
N LEU A 58 -8.40 -3.43 -9.06
CA LEU A 58 -8.57 -3.68 -7.64
C LEU A 58 -7.61 -2.81 -6.85
N GLU A 59 -8.07 -2.30 -5.72
CA GLU A 59 -7.20 -1.57 -4.81
C GLU A 59 -7.45 -2.09 -3.42
N ASP A 60 -6.38 -2.45 -2.73
CA ASP A 60 -6.46 -2.98 -1.38
C ASP A 60 -5.57 -2.12 -0.52
N GLU A 61 -6.17 -1.44 0.45
CA GLU A 61 -5.41 -0.59 1.36
C GLU A 61 -5.50 -1.15 2.77
N THR A 62 -4.37 -1.32 3.42
CA THR A 62 -4.32 -1.78 4.80
C THR A 62 -3.61 -0.72 5.62
N VAL A 63 -4.26 -0.25 6.67
CA VAL A 63 -3.66 0.71 7.58
C VAL A 63 -3.45 -0.01 8.90
N SER A 64 -2.21 -0.01 9.38
CA SER A 64 -1.85 -0.68 10.62
C SER A 64 -1.27 0.35 11.57
N VAL A 65 -1.68 0.32 12.82
CA VAL A 65 -1.20 1.26 13.82
C VAL A 65 -0.48 0.47 14.91
N TYR A 66 0.71 0.92 15.25
CA TYR A 66 1.54 0.25 16.25
C TYR A 66 1.85 1.23 17.37
N ASP A 67 1.96 0.71 18.59
CA ASP A 67 2.32 1.58 19.72
C ASP A 67 3.86 1.74 19.76
N ALA A 68 4.34 2.42 20.78
CA ALA A 68 5.77 2.72 20.88
C ALA A 68 6.61 1.48 21.06
N ASP A 69 6.03 0.38 21.50
CA ASP A 69 6.74 -0.87 21.67
C ASP A 69 6.61 -1.77 20.46
N ALA A 70 6.05 -1.26 19.38
CA ALA A 70 5.88 -1.98 18.13
C ALA A 70 4.81 -3.09 18.22
N ASN A 71 3.86 -2.92 19.10
CA ASN A 71 2.74 -3.85 19.17
C ASN A 71 1.60 -3.33 18.29
N LEU A 72 1.00 -4.22 17.51
CA LEU A 72 -0.12 -3.82 16.66
C LEU A 72 -1.34 -3.54 17.53
N ILE A 73 -1.88 -2.33 17.44
CA ILE A 73 -3.01 -1.94 18.26
C ILE A 73 -4.27 -1.69 17.45
N ALA A 74 -4.16 -1.50 16.14
CA ALA A 74 -5.32 -1.33 15.28
C ALA A 74 -4.95 -1.64 13.85
N GLN A 75 -5.89 -2.18 13.10
CA GLN A 75 -5.64 -2.46 11.70
C GLN A 75 -6.96 -2.44 10.96
N GLU A 76 -6.96 -1.81 9.81
CA GLU A 76 -8.15 -1.71 8.99
C GLU A 76 -7.79 -1.98 7.56
N GLU A 77 -8.60 -2.75 6.86
CA GLU A 77 -8.35 -3.04 5.45
C GLU A 77 -9.57 -2.65 4.64
N THR A 78 -9.34 -1.98 3.54
CA THR A 78 -10.40 -1.56 2.63
C THR A 78 -10.07 -2.09 1.24
N VAL A 79 -11.01 -2.75 0.62
CA VAL A 79 -10.83 -3.31 -0.71
C VAL A 79 -11.86 -2.68 -1.64
N ALA A 80 -11.40 -2.15 -2.74
CA ALA A 80 -12.26 -1.59 -3.78
C ALA A 80 -12.00 -2.38 -5.06
N ILE A 81 -13.06 -2.86 -5.68
CA ILE A 81 -12.96 -3.64 -6.90
C ILE A 81 -13.71 -2.88 -7.98
N ALA A 82 -13.06 -2.69 -9.11
CA ALA A 82 -13.71 -2.03 -10.24
C ALA A 82 -14.59 -3.05 -10.95
N LEU A 83 -15.88 -2.76 -10.98
CA LEU A 83 -16.82 -3.63 -11.66
C LEU A 83 -17.10 -3.04 -13.02
N ASP A 84 -16.89 -3.87 -14.05
CA ASP A 84 -17.10 -3.40 -15.37
C ASP A 84 -18.36 -4.00 -15.85
N GLU A 85 -19.22 -3.25 -16.43
CA GLU A 85 -20.50 -3.74 -16.83
C GLU A 85 -20.46 -4.29 -18.17
#